data_8a7f3b3468f70324f26268eca3560e1f
#
_entry.id   8a7f3b3468f70324f26268eca3560e1f
#
_cell.length_a   1.000
_cell.length_b   1.000
_cell.length_c   1.000
_cell.angle_alpha   90.00
_cell.angle_beta   90.00
_cell.angle_gamma   90.00
#
_symmetry.space_group_name_H-M   'P 1'
#
loop_
_entity.id
_entity.type
_entity.pdbx_description
1 polymer ?
#
loop_
_entity_poly.entity_id
_entity_poly.type
_entity_poly.pdbx_seq_one_letter_code
_entity_poly.pdbx_strand_id
1 'polypeptide(L)'
;MAEAKKLLEEAGYPNGEGYPTIEYSTNDSGYHVPLAEYLQQVWGDLGITLTISKMEWSAFTAARRAGEYDVARNGWVMDYNDPSNMIELFSTDNGNNDGKYSNADFDAAVEASKVADVAEHFAQLHKAEDILMEDMGCIPVAYYNEFWLQSSSLKGTWHSPYGYWYFQYGYIEE
;
A
#
# COMPACT_ATOMS: atom_id res chain seq x y z
N MET A 1 7.30 11.85 -14.72
CA MET A 1 8.72 11.94 -15.16
C MET A 1 9.28 13.35 -15.07
N ALA A 2 8.69 14.39 -15.71
CA ALA A 2 9.25 15.75 -15.67
C ALA A 2 9.34 16.31 -14.23
N GLU A 3 8.26 16.19 -13.45
CA GLU A 3 8.25 16.63 -12.05
C GLU A 3 9.25 15.84 -11.19
N ALA A 4 9.32 14.52 -11.36
CA ALA A 4 10.28 13.70 -10.63
C ALA A 4 11.75 14.13 -10.90
N LYS A 5 12.08 14.46 -12.14
CA LYS A 5 13.42 14.97 -12.48
C LYS A 5 13.70 16.32 -11.83
N LYS A 6 12.71 17.22 -11.81
CA LYS A 6 12.80 18.52 -11.15
C LYS A 6 13.04 18.35 -9.64
N LEU A 7 12.25 17.49 -8.99
CA LEU A 7 12.40 17.20 -7.56
C LEU A 7 13.77 16.58 -7.22
N LEU A 8 14.29 15.70 -8.08
CA LEU A 8 15.66 15.16 -7.92
C LEU A 8 16.71 16.25 -8.04
N GLU A 9 16.55 17.17 -8.98
CA GLU A 9 17.47 18.32 -9.13
C GLU A 9 17.40 19.24 -7.90
N GLU A 10 16.20 19.57 -7.41
CA GLU A 10 15.98 20.35 -6.20
C GLU A 10 16.56 19.67 -4.94
N ALA A 11 16.52 18.33 -4.90
CA ALA A 11 17.14 17.53 -3.85
C ALA A 11 18.68 17.40 -3.97
N GLY A 12 19.27 17.97 -5.01
CA GLY A 12 20.72 17.94 -5.23
C GLY A 12 21.23 16.73 -6.03
N TYR A 13 20.36 15.99 -6.69
CA TYR A 13 20.70 14.80 -7.49
C TYR A 13 20.24 14.94 -8.96
N PRO A 14 20.75 15.92 -9.71
CA PRO A 14 20.33 16.14 -11.10
C PRO A 14 20.57 14.87 -11.93
N ASN A 15 19.55 14.40 -12.63
CA ASN A 15 19.56 13.13 -13.38
C ASN A 15 19.96 11.90 -12.54
N GLY A 16 19.75 11.91 -11.23
CA GLY A 16 20.12 10.84 -10.31
C GLY A 16 21.62 10.77 -9.96
N GLU A 17 22.44 11.72 -10.41
CA GLU A 17 23.87 11.70 -10.14
C GLU A 17 24.17 11.76 -8.64
N GLY A 18 24.88 10.75 -8.14
CA GLY A 18 25.24 10.64 -6.72
C GLY A 18 24.11 10.14 -5.81
N TYR A 19 22.92 9.85 -6.36
CA TYR A 19 21.85 9.24 -5.57
C TYR A 19 22.25 7.84 -5.08
N PRO A 20 22.03 7.49 -3.83
CA PRO A 20 22.40 6.16 -3.31
C PRO A 20 21.60 5.06 -4.01
N THR A 21 22.19 3.87 -4.10
CA THR A 21 21.45 2.68 -4.52
C THR A 21 20.38 2.37 -3.50
N ILE A 22 19.16 2.13 -3.98
CA ILE A 22 18.00 1.76 -3.17
C ILE A 22 17.77 0.26 -3.26
N GLU A 23 17.56 -0.41 -2.14
CA GLU A 23 17.07 -1.79 -2.12
C GLU A 23 15.54 -1.82 -2.02
N TYR A 24 14.90 -2.40 -3.04
CA TYR A 24 13.48 -2.69 -3.01
C TYR A 24 13.23 -4.12 -2.54
N SER A 25 12.64 -4.27 -1.37
CA SER A 25 12.33 -5.55 -0.77
C SER A 25 10.93 -6.04 -1.13
N THR A 26 10.80 -7.28 -1.59
CA THR A 26 9.54 -7.92 -1.97
C THR A 26 9.52 -9.39 -1.63
N ASN A 27 8.33 -9.97 -1.49
CA ASN A 27 8.19 -11.43 -1.47
C ASN A 27 8.18 -12.00 -2.91
N ASP A 28 8.54 -13.27 -3.03
CA ASP A 28 8.82 -13.98 -4.28
C ASP A 28 7.59 -14.53 -5.00
N SER A 29 6.37 -14.05 -4.68
CA SER A 29 5.13 -14.61 -5.22
C SER A 29 4.39 -13.67 -6.18
N GLY A 30 3.66 -14.27 -7.11
CA GLY A 30 2.70 -13.60 -7.99
C GLY A 30 3.32 -12.49 -8.85
N TYR A 31 2.63 -11.37 -8.93
CA TYR A 31 3.03 -10.20 -9.73
C TYR A 31 3.97 -9.24 -9.00
N HIS A 32 4.38 -9.54 -7.77
CA HIS A 32 5.22 -8.64 -6.98
C HIS A 32 6.61 -8.47 -7.57
N VAL A 33 7.20 -9.56 -8.10
CA VAL A 33 8.51 -9.50 -8.76
C VAL A 33 8.43 -8.73 -10.08
N PRO A 34 7.50 -9.01 -11.01
CA PRO A 34 7.29 -8.19 -12.20
C PRO A 34 7.05 -6.70 -11.91
N LEU A 35 6.33 -6.38 -10.83
CA LEU A 35 6.14 -5.00 -10.40
C LEU A 35 7.46 -4.35 -9.96
N ALA A 36 8.27 -5.07 -9.18
CA ALA A 36 9.58 -4.60 -8.76
C ALA A 36 10.51 -4.33 -9.97
N GLU A 37 10.49 -5.21 -10.96
CA GLU A 37 11.25 -5.07 -12.21
C GLU A 37 10.77 -3.85 -13.02
N TYR A 38 9.48 -3.60 -13.06
CA TYR A 38 8.90 -2.40 -13.68
C TYR A 38 9.35 -1.12 -12.94
N LEU A 39 9.29 -1.10 -11.62
CA LEU A 39 9.75 0.03 -10.82
C LEU A 39 11.25 0.26 -11.01
N GLN A 40 12.06 -0.80 -11.07
CA GLN A 40 13.49 -0.71 -11.35
C GLN A 40 13.76 -0.01 -12.69
N GLN A 41 13.01 -0.34 -13.72
CA GLN A 41 13.12 0.31 -15.04
C GLN A 41 12.72 1.80 -14.94
N VAL A 42 11.57 2.11 -14.35
CA VAL A 42 11.06 3.49 -14.26
C VAL A 42 11.99 4.39 -13.44
N TRP A 43 12.56 3.87 -12.35
CA TRP A 43 13.52 4.62 -11.54
C TRP A 43 14.87 4.73 -12.24
N GLY A 44 15.26 3.73 -13.04
CA GLY A 44 16.42 3.79 -13.91
C GLY A 44 16.34 4.92 -14.94
N ASP A 45 15.14 5.23 -15.46
CA ASP A 45 14.91 6.38 -16.36
C ASP A 45 15.09 7.75 -15.65
N LEU A 46 15.08 7.75 -14.32
CA LEU A 46 15.42 8.91 -13.47
C LEU A 46 16.90 8.94 -13.09
N GLY A 47 17.69 7.92 -13.45
CA GLY A 47 19.08 7.76 -13.05
C GLY A 47 19.28 7.14 -11.68
N ILE A 48 18.21 6.62 -11.05
CA ILE A 48 18.26 5.97 -9.74
C ILE A 48 18.52 4.47 -9.93
N THR A 49 19.50 3.94 -9.22
CA THR A 49 19.77 2.49 -9.19
C THR A 49 18.88 1.82 -8.14
N LEU A 50 17.98 0.94 -8.59
CA LEU A 50 17.15 0.10 -7.73
C LEU A 50 17.66 -1.35 -7.80
N THR A 51 17.97 -1.96 -6.66
CA THR A 51 18.23 -3.39 -6.53
C THR A 51 16.99 -4.08 -5.98
N ILE A 52 16.74 -5.34 -6.36
CA ILE A 52 15.55 -6.09 -5.94
C ILE A 52 15.98 -7.22 -5.01
N SER A 53 15.52 -7.16 -3.75
CA SER A 53 15.68 -8.20 -2.75
C SER A 53 14.41 -9.05 -2.68
N LYS A 54 14.50 -10.30 -3.13
CA LYS A 54 13.39 -11.27 -3.14
C LYS A 54 13.53 -12.22 -1.97
N MET A 55 12.48 -12.32 -1.16
CA MET A 55 12.47 -13.14 0.04
C MET A 55 11.26 -14.07 0.05
N GLU A 56 11.37 -15.19 0.75
CA GLU A 56 10.21 -15.98 1.15
C GLU A 56 9.31 -15.15 2.07
N TRP A 57 8.01 -15.44 2.09
CA TRP A 57 7.00 -14.60 2.76
C TRP A 57 7.29 -14.35 4.25
N SER A 58 7.69 -15.38 5.01
CA SER A 58 7.94 -15.21 6.44
C SER A 58 9.19 -14.37 6.73
N ALA A 59 10.26 -14.55 5.95
CA ALA A 59 11.46 -13.75 6.03
C ALA A 59 11.19 -12.30 5.63
N PHE A 60 10.46 -12.10 4.52
CA PHE A 60 10.05 -10.77 4.07
C PHE A 60 9.24 -10.00 5.11
N THR A 61 8.23 -10.64 5.71
CA THR A 61 7.38 -9.99 6.71
C THR A 61 8.15 -9.69 7.99
N ALA A 62 9.10 -10.53 8.39
CA ALA A 62 9.96 -10.27 9.54
C ALA A 62 10.88 -9.07 9.30
N ALA A 63 11.58 -9.04 8.17
CA ALA A 63 12.47 -7.92 7.79
C ALA A 63 11.70 -6.59 7.68
N ARG A 64 10.53 -6.61 7.03
CA ARG A 64 9.68 -5.43 6.89
C ARG A 64 9.22 -4.88 8.24
N ARG A 65 8.75 -5.73 9.15
CA ARG A 65 8.35 -5.31 10.51
C ARG A 65 9.53 -4.79 11.35
N ALA A 66 10.72 -5.32 11.10
CA ALA A 66 11.95 -4.85 11.74
C ALA A 66 12.46 -3.53 11.15
N GLY A 67 11.95 -3.09 9.97
CA GLY A 67 12.44 -1.89 9.28
C GLY A 67 13.76 -2.14 8.53
N GLU A 68 14.07 -3.39 8.19
CA GLU A 68 15.30 -3.79 7.51
C GLU A 68 15.13 -3.70 5.98
N TYR A 69 14.90 -2.49 5.46
CA TYR A 69 14.73 -2.20 4.03
C TYR A 69 14.87 -0.70 3.76
N ASP A 70 15.18 -0.33 2.52
CA ASP A 70 15.08 1.06 2.06
C ASP A 70 13.65 1.35 1.56
N VAL A 71 13.14 0.49 0.67
CA VAL A 71 11.76 0.52 0.18
C VAL A 71 11.22 -0.90 0.19
N ALA A 72 10.05 -1.11 0.77
CA ALA A 72 9.42 -2.42 0.82
C ALA A 72 8.01 -2.40 0.23
N ARG A 73 7.68 -3.47 -0.49
CA ARG A 73 6.29 -3.71 -0.90
C ARG A 73 5.39 -3.88 0.33
N ASN A 74 4.22 -3.28 0.29
CA ASN A 74 3.17 -3.53 1.26
C ASN A 74 1.81 -3.64 0.57
N GLY A 75 0.80 -4.09 1.28
CA GLY A 75 -0.59 -4.14 0.86
C GLY A 75 -1.49 -4.49 2.02
N TRP A 76 -2.72 -4.01 1.96
CA TRP A 76 -3.74 -4.25 2.96
C TRP A 76 -5.05 -4.65 2.30
N VAL A 77 -5.76 -5.57 2.90
CA VAL A 77 -7.14 -5.90 2.57
C VAL A 77 -7.99 -5.38 3.72
N MET A 78 -9.00 -4.57 3.40
CA MET A 78 -9.84 -3.94 4.42
C MET A 78 -10.63 -4.98 5.21
N ASP A 79 -10.69 -4.80 6.53
CA ASP A 79 -11.48 -5.64 7.44
C ASP A 79 -12.95 -5.21 7.48
N TYR A 80 -13.24 -3.93 7.19
CA TYR A 80 -14.58 -3.34 7.17
C TYR A 80 -14.65 -2.18 6.17
N ASN A 81 -15.89 -1.83 5.77
CA ASN A 81 -16.16 -0.83 4.72
C ASN A 81 -16.11 0.61 5.25
N ASP A 82 -14.92 1.04 5.59
CA ASP A 82 -14.67 2.42 5.97
C ASP A 82 -13.20 2.78 5.66
N PRO A 83 -12.91 3.96 5.06
CA PRO A 83 -11.55 4.38 4.73
C PRO A 83 -10.61 4.44 5.94
N SER A 84 -11.13 4.60 7.15
CA SER A 84 -10.33 4.59 8.37
C SER A 84 -9.49 3.32 8.49
N ASN A 85 -10.00 2.17 8.00
CA ASN A 85 -9.27 0.90 8.02
C ASN A 85 -7.94 0.92 7.23
N MET A 86 -7.84 1.80 6.23
CA MET A 86 -6.60 2.01 5.47
C MET A 86 -5.77 3.15 6.05
N ILE A 87 -6.40 4.26 6.41
CA ILE A 87 -5.71 5.47 6.87
C ILE A 87 -5.06 5.24 8.24
N GLU A 88 -5.76 4.59 9.18
CA GLU A 88 -5.24 4.33 10.54
C GLU A 88 -3.97 3.47 10.56
N LEU A 89 -3.67 2.72 9.50
CA LEU A 89 -2.45 1.92 9.40
C LEU A 89 -1.17 2.76 9.55
N PHE A 90 -1.23 4.04 9.18
CA PHE A 90 -0.10 4.95 9.18
C PHE A 90 0.00 5.80 10.45
N SER A 91 -0.93 5.65 11.41
CA SER A 91 -0.83 6.34 12.70
C SER A 91 0.46 5.94 13.43
N THR A 92 1.06 6.89 14.13
CA THR A 92 2.38 6.76 14.79
C THR A 92 2.50 5.49 15.64
N ASP A 93 1.46 5.16 16.41
CA ASP A 93 1.46 4.01 17.34
C ASP A 93 0.79 2.76 16.76
N ASN A 94 0.41 2.74 15.47
CA ASN A 94 -0.24 1.58 14.87
C ASN A 94 0.75 0.44 14.65
N GLY A 95 0.42 -0.76 15.15
CA GLY A 95 1.27 -1.95 15.04
C GLY A 95 1.51 -2.44 13.59
N ASN A 96 0.73 -1.97 12.62
CA ASN A 96 0.89 -2.27 11.20
C ASN A 96 1.62 -1.15 10.42
N ASN A 97 2.03 -0.08 11.11
CA ASN A 97 2.84 1.00 10.53
C ASN A 97 4.30 0.54 10.37
N ASP A 98 4.54 -0.36 9.42
CA ASP A 98 5.88 -0.92 9.18
C ASP A 98 6.88 0.16 8.69
N GLY A 99 6.38 1.20 7.97
CA GLY A 99 7.18 2.33 7.49
C GLY A 99 7.60 3.31 8.58
N LYS A 100 7.09 3.16 9.81
CA LYS A 100 7.36 4.06 10.94
C LYS A 100 7.06 5.53 10.63
N TYR A 101 6.09 5.78 9.76
CA TYR A 101 5.59 7.13 9.50
C TYR A 101 5.07 7.75 10.81
N SER A 102 5.37 9.02 11.01
CA SER A 102 4.92 9.74 12.22
C SER A 102 4.72 11.22 11.88
N ASN A 103 3.48 11.67 11.99
CA ASN A 103 3.11 13.07 11.81
C ASN A 103 1.97 13.40 12.77
N ALA A 104 2.18 14.40 13.63
CA ALA A 104 1.21 14.77 14.67
C ALA A 104 -0.10 15.34 14.10
N ASP A 105 -0.06 16.05 12.96
CA ASP A 105 -1.25 16.58 12.31
C ASP A 105 -2.06 15.47 11.63
N PHE A 106 -1.38 14.46 11.08
CA PHE A 106 -2.01 13.24 10.58
C PHE A 106 -2.72 12.48 11.71
N ASP A 107 -2.02 12.20 12.82
CA ASP A 107 -2.61 11.51 13.97
C ASP A 107 -3.80 12.27 14.56
N ALA A 108 -3.70 13.60 14.62
CA ALA A 108 -4.79 14.45 15.09
C ALA A 108 -6.02 14.40 14.16
N ALA A 109 -5.82 14.36 12.83
CA ALA A 109 -6.90 14.22 11.87
C ALA A 109 -7.57 12.84 11.95
N VAL A 110 -6.78 11.77 12.10
CA VAL A 110 -7.30 10.41 12.32
C VAL A 110 -8.12 10.35 13.62
N GLU A 111 -7.64 10.94 14.70
CA GLU A 111 -8.41 10.97 15.96
C GLU A 111 -9.69 11.80 15.84
N ALA A 112 -9.63 12.95 15.16
CA ALA A 112 -10.80 13.80 14.91
C ALA A 112 -11.85 13.12 14.00
N SER A 113 -11.46 12.14 13.19
CA SER A 113 -12.40 11.38 12.34
C SER A 113 -13.33 10.46 13.15
N LYS A 114 -13.00 10.14 14.41
CA LYS A 114 -13.77 9.23 15.27
C LYS A 114 -15.03 9.91 15.85
N VAL A 115 -15.89 10.41 14.98
CA VAL A 115 -17.13 11.13 15.33
C VAL A 115 -18.33 10.48 14.67
N ALA A 116 -19.54 10.76 15.22
CA ALA A 116 -20.78 10.19 14.70
C ALA A 116 -21.33 10.90 13.46
N ASP A 117 -20.90 12.14 13.20
CA ASP A 117 -21.28 12.86 11.99
C ASP A 117 -20.49 12.32 10.79
N VAL A 118 -21.19 11.76 9.81
CA VAL A 118 -20.59 11.08 8.66
C VAL A 118 -19.81 12.08 7.77
N ALA A 119 -20.30 13.29 7.58
CA ALA A 119 -19.63 14.28 6.75
C ALA A 119 -18.32 14.74 7.39
N GLU A 120 -18.34 14.98 8.69
CA GLU A 120 -17.13 15.33 9.46
C GLU A 120 -16.13 14.18 9.51
N HIS A 121 -16.60 12.96 9.73
CA HIS A 121 -15.78 11.75 9.69
C HIS A 121 -14.96 11.67 8.39
N PHE A 122 -15.63 11.74 7.25
CA PHE A 122 -14.95 11.69 5.95
C PHE A 122 -14.06 12.90 5.69
N ALA A 123 -14.46 14.10 6.13
CA ALA A 123 -13.63 15.30 5.98
C ALA A 123 -12.29 15.17 6.73
N GLN A 124 -12.30 14.61 7.92
CA GLN A 124 -11.06 14.39 8.68
C GLN A 124 -10.20 13.26 8.10
N LEU A 125 -10.80 12.19 7.56
CA LEU A 125 -10.05 11.14 6.86
C LEU A 125 -9.41 11.66 5.57
N HIS A 126 -10.10 12.47 4.77
CA HIS A 126 -9.50 13.14 3.61
C HIS A 126 -8.33 14.06 4.00
N LYS A 127 -8.48 14.81 5.08
CA LYS A 127 -7.38 15.64 5.60
C LYS A 127 -6.17 14.80 5.98
N ALA A 128 -6.38 13.65 6.64
CA ALA A 128 -5.30 12.72 6.97
C ALA A 128 -4.65 12.15 5.71
N GLU A 129 -5.43 11.75 4.72
CA GLU A 129 -4.94 11.25 3.43
C GLU A 129 -4.08 12.30 2.70
N ASP A 130 -4.53 13.56 2.64
CA ASP A 130 -3.78 14.66 2.03
C ASP A 130 -2.40 14.83 2.68
N ILE A 131 -2.34 14.82 4.02
CA ILE A 131 -1.08 14.92 4.78
C ILE A 131 -0.17 13.72 4.46
N LEU A 132 -0.70 12.50 4.48
CA LEU A 132 0.06 11.28 4.21
C LEU A 132 0.66 11.29 2.80
N MET A 133 -0.11 11.77 1.82
CA MET A 133 0.33 11.85 0.42
C MET A 133 1.34 12.98 0.20
N GLU A 134 1.18 14.12 0.86
CA GLU A 134 2.15 15.22 0.80
C GLU A 134 3.50 14.83 1.40
N ASP A 135 3.47 14.14 2.53
CA ASP A 135 4.67 13.61 3.20
C ASP A 135 5.30 12.40 2.48
N MET A 136 4.61 11.83 1.51
CA MET A 136 5.01 10.55 0.89
C MET A 136 5.25 9.43 1.90
N GLY A 137 4.44 9.34 2.95
CA GLY A 137 4.50 8.28 3.95
C GLY A 137 4.28 6.89 3.37
N CYS A 138 3.63 6.80 2.20
CA CYS A 138 3.58 5.62 1.35
C CYS A 138 3.51 6.01 -0.13
N ILE A 139 3.89 5.09 -1.01
CA ILE A 139 3.78 5.23 -2.47
C ILE A 139 2.64 4.34 -2.94
N PRO A 140 1.45 4.88 -3.23
CA PRO A 140 0.33 4.10 -3.75
C PRO A 140 0.63 3.63 -5.17
N VAL A 141 0.44 2.34 -5.44
CA VAL A 141 0.79 1.74 -6.74
C VAL A 141 -0.44 1.26 -7.49
N ALA A 142 -1.28 0.43 -6.86
CA ALA A 142 -2.44 -0.17 -7.52
C ALA A 142 -3.45 -0.71 -6.51
N TYR A 143 -4.69 -0.83 -6.96
CA TYR A 143 -5.71 -1.62 -6.30
C TYR A 143 -5.64 -3.06 -6.81
N TYR A 144 -5.74 -4.02 -5.89
CA TYR A 144 -5.85 -5.43 -6.24
C TYR A 144 -7.20 -5.72 -6.89
N ASN A 145 -7.18 -6.47 -7.99
CA ASN A 145 -8.37 -6.98 -8.64
C ASN A 145 -8.46 -8.48 -8.44
N GLU A 146 -9.64 -8.96 -8.11
CA GLU A 146 -9.95 -10.38 -8.05
C GLU A 146 -10.79 -10.80 -9.26
N PHE A 147 -10.48 -11.97 -9.79
CA PHE A 147 -11.23 -12.59 -10.87
C PHE A 147 -11.71 -13.95 -10.40
N TRP A 148 -12.98 -14.25 -10.65
CA TRP A 148 -13.54 -15.57 -10.33
C TRP A 148 -14.39 -16.09 -11.47
N LEU A 149 -14.48 -17.41 -11.54
CA LEU A 149 -15.38 -18.12 -12.40
C LEU A 149 -16.28 -18.99 -11.53
N GLN A 150 -17.59 -18.88 -11.74
CA GLN A 150 -18.58 -19.64 -11.00
C GLN A 150 -19.46 -20.42 -11.98
N SER A 151 -19.69 -21.72 -11.72
CA SER A 151 -20.66 -22.49 -12.47
C SER A 151 -22.06 -21.87 -12.33
N SER A 152 -22.82 -21.85 -13.43
CA SER A 152 -24.21 -21.39 -13.41
C SER A 152 -25.12 -22.27 -12.55
N SER A 153 -24.74 -23.51 -12.27
CA SER A 153 -25.44 -24.42 -11.38
C SER A 153 -25.17 -24.16 -9.89
N LEU A 154 -24.09 -23.46 -9.53
CA LEU A 154 -23.82 -23.12 -8.13
C LEU A 154 -24.62 -21.88 -7.73
N LYS A 155 -25.52 -22.05 -6.78
CA LYS A 155 -26.43 -21.02 -6.26
C LYS A 155 -26.21 -20.78 -4.76
N GLY A 156 -26.79 -19.69 -4.25
CA GLY A 156 -26.81 -19.38 -2.82
C GLY A 156 -25.44 -19.00 -2.24
N THR A 157 -24.43 -18.78 -3.08
CA THR A 157 -23.13 -18.25 -2.67
C THR A 157 -23.14 -16.73 -2.72
N TRP A 158 -22.30 -16.12 -1.88
CA TRP A 158 -22.14 -14.69 -1.85
C TRP A 158 -20.65 -14.33 -1.76
N HIS A 159 -20.24 -13.30 -2.50
CA HIS A 159 -18.89 -12.75 -2.49
C HIS A 159 -18.91 -11.33 -1.91
N SER A 160 -18.08 -11.08 -0.89
CA SER A 160 -17.99 -9.75 -0.31
C SER A 160 -17.08 -8.85 -1.16
N PRO A 161 -17.26 -7.51 -1.11
CA PRO A 161 -16.32 -6.57 -1.73
C PRO A 161 -14.88 -6.66 -1.21
N TYR A 162 -14.66 -7.35 -0.10
CA TYR A 162 -13.33 -7.57 0.51
C TYR A 162 -12.66 -8.88 0.10
N GLY A 163 -13.19 -9.59 -0.91
CA GLY A 163 -12.60 -10.83 -1.39
C GLY A 163 -13.03 -12.09 -0.65
N TYR A 164 -13.97 -12.01 0.32
CA TYR A 164 -14.44 -13.19 1.05
C TYR A 164 -15.60 -13.87 0.36
N TRP A 165 -15.50 -15.20 0.26
CA TRP A 165 -16.56 -16.05 -0.28
C TRP A 165 -17.34 -16.73 0.83
N TYR A 166 -18.66 -16.73 0.71
CA TYR A 166 -19.59 -17.34 1.66
C TYR A 166 -20.39 -18.43 0.97
N PHE A 167 -20.21 -19.66 1.43
CA PHE A 167 -20.86 -20.86 0.87
C PHE A 167 -21.91 -21.47 1.80
N GLN A 168 -22.20 -20.85 2.92
CA GLN A 168 -23.08 -21.40 3.97
C GLN A 168 -24.51 -21.72 3.47
N TYR A 169 -24.97 -21.06 2.41
CA TYR A 169 -26.24 -21.32 1.75
C TYR A 169 -26.04 -21.85 0.32
N GLY A 170 -24.84 -22.27 -0.01
CA GLY A 170 -24.51 -22.77 -1.35
C GLY A 170 -25.14 -24.12 -1.63
N TYR A 171 -25.70 -24.27 -2.85
CA TYR A 171 -26.23 -25.53 -3.36
C TYR A 171 -26.01 -25.63 -4.86
N ILE A 172 -26.11 -26.85 -5.37
CA ILE A 172 -26.09 -27.13 -6.80
C ILE A 172 -27.53 -27.27 -7.29
N GLU A 173 -27.88 -26.45 -8.27
CA GLU A 173 -29.13 -26.52 -9.00
C GLU A 173 -28.91 -27.44 -10.21
N GLU A 174 -29.74 -28.51 -10.35
CA GLU A 174 -29.68 -29.48 -11.46
C GLU A 174 -30.32 -28.94 -12.74
#